data_c08366178036436d58ef893b38d09f1b
#
_entry.id   c08366178036436d58ef893b38d09f1b
#
_cell.length_a   1.000
_cell.length_b   1.000
_cell.length_c   1.000
_cell.angle_alpha   90.00
_cell.angle_beta   90.00
_cell.angle_gamma   90.00
#
_symmetry.space_group_name_H-M   'P 1'
#
loop_
_entity.id
_entity.type
_entity.pdbx_description
1 polymer ?
#
loop_
_entity_poly.entity_id
_entity_poly.type
_entity_poly.pdbx_seq_one_letter_code
_entity_poly.pdbx_strand_id
1 'polypeptide(L)'
;MKTKFILHGGMLSRGGPDNESFFKEFTKDLKDGGNVLWIGFARKEGKERENTFVRDTGWIKEYSGKSLQYVSATLEALEAQIQNADAVFVTGGSSEILVKAIKEFPNFASWIKGKVYAGSSAGACLTSTIYYHCSHQKISDGINLLPVRVMVHYGNPDFNSTDESLTELKKHRDDLELVVLPECEWVVKEIEL
;
A
#
# COMPACT_ATOMS: atom_id res chain seq x y z
N MET A 1 11.04 -8.31 -16.05
CA MET A 1 9.55 -8.34 -15.90
C MET A 1 9.19 -7.24 -14.91
N LYS A 2 8.36 -6.29 -15.33
CA LYS A 2 7.98 -5.13 -14.51
C LYS A 2 7.07 -5.53 -13.36
N THR A 3 7.26 -4.91 -12.21
CA THR A 3 6.37 -4.96 -11.05
C THR A 3 5.49 -3.71 -11.12
N LYS A 4 4.17 -3.91 -11.01
CA LYS A 4 3.19 -2.83 -11.04
C LYS A 4 2.83 -2.44 -9.61
N PHE A 5 3.08 -1.18 -9.26
CA PHE A 5 2.70 -0.60 -7.98
C PHE A 5 1.53 0.36 -8.16
N ILE A 6 0.50 0.20 -7.34
CA ILE A 6 -0.65 1.09 -7.29
C ILE A 6 -0.65 1.71 -5.89
N LEU A 7 -0.29 2.99 -5.81
CA LEU A 7 -0.18 3.73 -4.55
C LEU A 7 -1.44 4.55 -4.33
N HIS A 8 -2.07 4.39 -3.17
CA HIS A 8 -3.34 5.02 -2.85
C HIS A 8 -3.21 5.91 -1.60
N GLY A 9 -3.80 7.09 -1.65
CA GLY A 9 -3.66 8.14 -0.64
C GLY A 9 -4.31 7.88 0.73
N GLY A 10 -5.15 6.82 0.83
CA GLY A 10 -5.83 6.47 2.07
C GLY A 10 -7.35 6.61 2.00
N MET A 11 -8.01 6.38 3.15
CA MET A 11 -9.47 6.45 3.30
C MET A 11 -10.25 5.40 2.49
N LEU A 12 -9.72 4.19 2.39
CA LEU A 12 -10.49 3.06 1.86
C LEU A 12 -11.80 2.84 2.63
N SER A 13 -11.86 3.29 3.91
CA SER A 13 -13.06 3.18 4.75
C SER A 13 -14.28 3.96 4.24
N ARG A 14 -14.08 4.94 3.34
CA ARG A 14 -15.21 5.62 2.69
C ARG A 14 -16.01 4.67 1.81
N GLY A 15 -15.36 3.64 1.26
CA GLY A 15 -16.00 2.70 0.35
C GLY A 15 -16.55 3.38 -0.92
N GLY A 16 -17.39 2.66 -1.65
CA GLY A 16 -18.19 3.20 -2.72
C GLY A 16 -17.41 3.76 -3.92
N PRO A 17 -18.06 4.64 -4.70
CA PRO A 17 -17.52 5.15 -5.96
C PRO A 17 -16.14 5.81 -5.85
N ASP A 18 -15.82 6.40 -4.71
CA ASP A 18 -14.55 7.11 -4.49
C ASP A 18 -13.33 6.19 -4.64
N ASN A 19 -13.46 4.90 -4.29
CA ASN A 19 -12.38 3.92 -4.34
C ASN A 19 -12.56 2.85 -5.42
N GLU A 20 -13.69 2.84 -6.14
CA GLU A 20 -14.02 1.83 -7.15
C GLU A 20 -12.94 1.70 -8.23
N SER A 21 -12.46 2.84 -8.77
CA SER A 21 -11.45 2.87 -9.82
C SER A 21 -10.11 2.27 -9.37
N PHE A 22 -9.73 2.47 -8.11
CA PHE A 22 -8.54 1.88 -7.51
C PHE A 22 -8.63 0.34 -7.45
N PHE A 23 -9.76 -0.19 -6.97
CA PHE A 23 -9.95 -1.65 -6.90
C PHE A 23 -10.04 -2.29 -8.30
N LYS A 24 -10.67 -1.62 -9.27
CA LYS A 24 -10.69 -2.05 -10.66
C LYS A 24 -9.29 -2.10 -11.25
N GLU A 25 -8.47 -1.06 -11.06
CA GLU A 25 -7.10 -1.03 -11.56
C GLU A 25 -6.23 -2.10 -10.88
N PHE A 26 -6.41 -2.35 -9.58
CA PHE A 26 -5.69 -3.40 -8.85
C PHE A 26 -5.96 -4.79 -9.43
N THR A 27 -7.21 -5.07 -9.77
CA THR A 27 -7.63 -6.42 -10.20
C THR A 27 -7.67 -6.61 -11.71
N LYS A 28 -7.45 -5.54 -12.49
CA LYS A 28 -7.60 -5.51 -13.95
C LYS A 28 -6.88 -6.67 -14.65
N ASP A 29 -5.63 -6.92 -14.29
CA ASP A 29 -4.77 -7.89 -14.94
C ASP A 29 -4.81 -9.28 -14.29
N LEU A 30 -5.58 -9.45 -13.20
CA LEU A 30 -5.75 -10.75 -12.54
C LEU A 30 -6.75 -11.63 -13.31
N LYS A 31 -6.51 -12.94 -13.26
CA LYS A 31 -7.43 -13.95 -13.82
C LYS A 31 -8.48 -14.36 -12.78
N ASP A 32 -9.61 -14.89 -13.25
CA ASP A 32 -10.54 -15.59 -12.36
C ASP A 32 -9.83 -16.75 -11.65
N GLY A 33 -10.12 -16.92 -10.37
CA GLY A 33 -9.44 -17.89 -9.51
C GLY A 33 -8.09 -17.40 -8.97
N GLY A 34 -7.64 -16.20 -9.38
CA GLY A 34 -6.35 -15.64 -8.93
C GLY A 34 -6.28 -15.43 -7.43
N ASN A 35 -5.06 -15.54 -6.88
CA ASN A 35 -4.77 -15.44 -5.45
C ASN A 35 -4.32 -14.01 -5.09
N VAL A 36 -5.02 -13.39 -4.16
CA VAL A 36 -4.66 -12.09 -3.58
C VAL A 36 -4.16 -12.30 -2.16
N LEU A 37 -2.92 -11.95 -1.91
CA LEU A 37 -2.37 -11.88 -0.55
C LEU A 37 -2.68 -10.51 0.04
N TRP A 38 -3.43 -10.49 1.14
CA TRP A 38 -3.68 -9.29 1.91
C TRP A 38 -2.69 -9.17 3.08
N ILE A 39 -1.91 -8.10 3.12
CA ILE A 39 -0.93 -7.80 4.18
C ILE A 39 -1.52 -6.75 5.12
N GLY A 40 -1.81 -7.15 6.35
CA GLY A 40 -2.42 -6.32 7.37
C GLY A 40 -1.50 -5.90 8.51
N PHE A 41 -0.18 -5.95 8.35
CA PHE A 41 0.77 -5.70 9.44
C PHE A 41 0.79 -4.25 9.93
N ALA A 42 0.20 -3.31 9.19
CA ALA A 42 -0.04 -1.94 9.65
C ALA A 42 -1.10 -1.84 10.77
N ARG A 43 -1.84 -2.92 11.05
CA ARG A 43 -2.89 -3.03 12.07
C ARG A 43 -2.47 -3.94 13.21
N LYS A 44 -2.96 -3.64 14.40
CA LYS A 44 -2.78 -4.54 15.55
C LYS A 44 -3.42 -5.90 15.23
N GLU A 45 -2.76 -6.96 15.69
CA GLU A 45 -3.27 -8.32 15.57
C GLU A 45 -4.57 -8.49 16.34
N GLY A 46 -5.43 -9.45 15.88
CA GLY A 46 -6.73 -9.73 16.45
C GLY A 46 -7.88 -9.07 15.68
N LYS A 47 -8.97 -8.80 16.36
CA LYS A 47 -10.26 -8.42 15.76
C LYS A 47 -10.20 -7.20 14.83
N GLU A 48 -9.34 -6.23 15.11
CA GLU A 48 -9.18 -5.04 14.24
C GLU A 48 -8.65 -5.46 12.87
N ARG A 49 -7.60 -6.29 12.83
CA ARG A 49 -6.98 -6.78 11.60
C ARG A 49 -7.96 -7.68 10.83
N GLU A 50 -8.67 -8.56 11.52
CA GLU A 50 -9.68 -9.44 10.93
C GLU A 50 -10.83 -8.66 10.29
N ASN A 51 -11.38 -7.67 10.98
CA ASN A 51 -12.43 -6.81 10.44
C ASN A 51 -11.94 -6.01 9.23
N THR A 52 -10.69 -5.56 9.25
CA THR A 52 -10.08 -4.84 8.12
C THR A 52 -9.89 -5.77 6.92
N PHE A 53 -9.46 -7.01 7.14
CA PHE A 53 -9.37 -8.02 6.10
C PHE A 53 -10.72 -8.26 5.42
N VAL A 54 -11.78 -8.51 6.20
CA VAL A 54 -13.13 -8.74 5.68
C VAL A 54 -13.63 -7.54 4.88
N ARG A 55 -13.40 -6.32 5.37
CA ARG A 55 -13.81 -5.09 4.70
C ARG A 55 -13.08 -4.91 3.37
N ASP A 56 -11.74 -4.97 3.38
CA ASP A 56 -10.92 -4.69 2.19
C ASP A 56 -11.18 -5.73 1.10
N THR A 57 -11.21 -7.02 1.48
CA THR A 57 -11.49 -8.11 0.52
C THR A 57 -12.94 -8.08 0.01
N GLY A 58 -13.88 -7.62 0.84
CA GLY A 58 -15.25 -7.37 0.44
C GLY A 58 -15.33 -6.35 -0.71
N TRP A 59 -14.65 -5.23 -0.60
CA TRP A 59 -14.62 -4.23 -1.68
C TRP A 59 -13.85 -4.71 -2.92
N ILE A 60 -12.70 -5.38 -2.73
CA ILE A 60 -11.99 -5.96 -3.88
C ILE A 60 -12.92 -6.91 -4.63
N LYS A 61 -13.67 -7.76 -3.93
CA LYS A 61 -14.64 -8.68 -4.53
C LYS A 61 -15.77 -7.93 -5.24
N GLU A 62 -16.33 -6.90 -4.62
CA GLU A 62 -17.44 -6.11 -5.17
C GLU A 62 -17.05 -5.43 -6.48
N TYR A 63 -15.88 -4.76 -6.50
CA TYR A 63 -15.48 -3.94 -7.64
C TYR A 63 -14.66 -4.66 -8.70
N SER A 64 -14.08 -5.83 -8.39
CA SER A 64 -13.30 -6.60 -9.37
C SER A 64 -14.16 -7.25 -10.46
N GLY A 65 -15.39 -7.64 -10.11
CA GLY A 65 -16.22 -8.50 -10.96
C GLY A 65 -15.62 -9.89 -11.21
N LYS A 66 -14.61 -10.29 -10.41
CA LYS A 66 -13.84 -11.54 -10.57
C LYS A 66 -13.98 -12.44 -9.34
N SER A 67 -13.88 -13.74 -9.58
CA SER A 67 -13.83 -14.75 -8.51
C SER A 67 -12.37 -14.91 -8.06
N LEU A 68 -11.95 -14.13 -7.05
CA LEU A 68 -10.60 -14.17 -6.50
C LEU A 68 -10.55 -14.91 -5.17
N GLN A 69 -9.40 -15.50 -4.87
CA GLN A 69 -9.10 -16.11 -3.58
C GLN A 69 -8.32 -15.10 -2.72
N TYR A 70 -8.62 -15.04 -1.43
CA TYR A 70 -7.99 -14.09 -0.52
C TYR A 70 -7.34 -14.80 0.65
N VAL A 71 -6.07 -14.47 0.90
CA VAL A 71 -5.29 -15.00 2.01
C VAL A 71 -4.79 -13.84 2.85
N SER A 72 -4.99 -13.92 4.17
CA SER A 72 -4.39 -12.96 5.12
C SER A 72 -2.95 -13.39 5.40
N ALA A 73 -2.00 -12.48 5.24
CA ALA A 73 -0.58 -12.73 5.48
C ALA A 73 -0.29 -12.98 6.96
N THR A 74 0.65 -13.90 7.21
CA THR A 74 1.31 -14.08 8.51
C THR A 74 2.81 -13.87 8.34
N LEU A 75 3.51 -13.46 9.41
CA LEU A 75 4.97 -13.23 9.33
C LEU A 75 5.73 -14.52 9.06
N GLU A 76 5.30 -15.64 9.66
CA GLU A 76 5.96 -16.94 9.57
C GLU A 76 5.89 -17.55 8.16
N ALA A 77 4.82 -17.27 7.42
CA ALA A 77 4.59 -17.83 6.09
C ALA A 77 4.71 -16.80 4.96
N LEU A 78 5.15 -15.58 5.24
CA LEU A 78 5.07 -14.44 4.32
C LEU A 78 5.70 -14.75 2.96
N GLU A 79 6.91 -15.31 2.92
CA GLU A 79 7.58 -15.66 1.67
C GLU A 79 6.75 -16.62 0.82
N ALA A 80 6.36 -17.76 1.41
CA ALA A 80 5.59 -18.77 0.70
C ALA A 80 4.22 -18.22 0.22
N GLN A 81 3.59 -17.38 1.05
CA GLN A 81 2.32 -16.74 0.70
C GLN A 81 2.48 -15.75 -0.46
N ILE A 82 3.56 -14.94 -0.48
CA ILE A 82 3.84 -14.03 -1.60
C ILE A 82 4.14 -14.83 -2.87
N GLN A 83 4.95 -15.90 -2.79
CA GLN A 83 5.28 -16.73 -3.94
C GLN A 83 4.05 -17.33 -4.60
N ASN A 84 3.05 -17.74 -3.81
CA ASN A 84 1.79 -18.32 -4.27
C ASN A 84 0.73 -17.30 -4.69
N ALA A 85 0.96 -16.00 -4.46
CA ALA A 85 0.01 -14.95 -4.80
C ALA A 85 0.25 -14.41 -6.22
N ASP A 86 -0.83 -14.07 -6.91
CA ASP A 86 -0.79 -13.33 -8.18
C ASP A 86 -0.67 -11.82 -7.94
N ALA A 87 -1.23 -11.34 -6.82
CA ALA A 87 -1.15 -9.94 -6.41
C ALA A 87 -1.05 -9.80 -4.89
N VAL A 88 -0.49 -8.67 -4.46
CA VAL A 88 -0.31 -8.29 -3.05
C VAL A 88 -1.07 -6.99 -2.77
N PHE A 89 -1.97 -7.03 -1.79
CA PHE A 89 -2.69 -5.87 -1.30
C PHE A 89 -2.24 -5.52 0.12
N VAL A 90 -1.76 -4.29 0.33
CA VAL A 90 -1.27 -3.83 1.64
C VAL A 90 -2.17 -2.73 2.18
N THR A 91 -2.87 -3.03 3.27
CA THR A 91 -3.82 -2.10 3.88
C THR A 91 -3.14 -0.93 4.60
N GLY A 92 -3.91 0.12 4.85
CA GLY A 92 -3.47 1.27 5.65
C GLY A 92 -3.48 1.00 7.15
N GLY A 93 -2.83 1.88 7.90
CA GLY A 93 -2.70 1.84 9.35
C GLY A 93 -1.40 2.52 9.79
N SER A 94 -0.69 1.95 10.78
CA SER A 94 0.61 2.47 11.20
C SER A 94 1.72 2.12 10.20
N SER A 95 2.23 3.12 9.50
CA SER A 95 3.36 2.94 8.58
C SER A 95 4.63 2.50 9.32
N GLU A 96 4.85 2.97 10.55
CA GLU A 96 6.00 2.58 11.36
C GLU A 96 5.99 1.08 11.69
N ILE A 97 4.84 0.55 12.14
CA ILE A 97 4.69 -0.89 12.46
C ILE A 97 4.89 -1.73 11.18
N LEU A 98 4.28 -1.31 10.07
CA LEU A 98 4.38 -2.02 8.80
C LEU A 98 5.82 -2.05 8.28
N VAL A 99 6.48 -0.90 8.23
CA VAL A 99 7.87 -0.79 7.74
C VAL A 99 8.80 -1.61 8.60
N LYS A 100 8.64 -1.55 9.95
CA LYS A 100 9.43 -2.37 10.86
C LYS A 100 9.24 -3.87 10.60
N ALA A 101 7.99 -4.32 10.44
CA ALA A 101 7.70 -5.73 10.19
C ALA A 101 8.30 -6.22 8.85
N ILE A 102 8.20 -5.43 7.78
CA ILE A 102 8.70 -5.84 6.46
C ILE A 102 10.22 -5.74 6.36
N LYS A 103 10.89 -4.84 7.10
CA LYS A 103 12.36 -4.76 7.15
C LYS A 103 13.03 -6.03 7.68
N GLU A 104 12.31 -6.88 8.42
CA GLU A 104 12.82 -8.19 8.84
C GLU A 104 12.99 -9.17 7.65
N PHE A 105 12.46 -8.82 6.47
CA PHE A 105 12.51 -9.65 5.26
C PHE A 105 13.30 -8.96 4.14
N PRO A 106 14.63 -9.06 4.13
CA PRO A 106 15.49 -8.35 3.16
C PRO A 106 15.19 -8.74 1.70
N ASN A 107 14.62 -9.92 1.47
CA ASN A 107 14.27 -10.44 0.15
C ASN A 107 12.86 -10.05 -0.32
N PHE A 108 12.12 -9.23 0.44
CA PHE A 108 10.74 -8.85 0.11
C PHE A 108 10.60 -8.32 -1.31
N ALA A 109 11.54 -7.46 -1.76
CA ALA A 109 11.58 -6.92 -3.12
C ALA A 109 11.62 -8.04 -4.18
N SER A 110 12.44 -9.06 -3.98
CA SER A 110 12.57 -10.18 -4.92
C SER A 110 11.30 -11.03 -4.97
N TRP A 111 10.60 -11.19 -3.85
CA TRP A 111 9.38 -11.98 -3.79
C TRP A 111 8.20 -11.36 -4.53
N ILE A 112 8.09 -10.01 -4.51
CA ILE A 112 7.02 -9.28 -5.21
C ILE A 112 7.34 -8.97 -6.67
N LYS A 113 8.55 -9.30 -7.13
CA LYS A 113 8.98 -9.04 -8.50
C LYS A 113 8.01 -9.62 -9.53
N GLY A 114 7.58 -8.77 -10.47
CA GLY A 114 6.66 -9.14 -11.56
C GLY A 114 5.20 -9.31 -11.14
N LYS A 115 4.85 -9.01 -9.89
CA LYS A 115 3.47 -9.04 -9.40
C LYS A 115 2.80 -7.66 -9.45
N VAL A 116 1.50 -7.64 -9.21
CA VAL A 116 0.76 -6.42 -8.92
C VAL A 116 0.79 -6.19 -7.41
N TYR A 117 1.26 -5.02 -7.01
CA TYR A 117 1.23 -4.54 -5.64
C TYR A 117 0.28 -3.35 -5.53
N ALA A 118 -0.69 -3.39 -4.63
CA ALA A 118 -1.51 -2.24 -4.28
C ALA A 118 -1.32 -1.89 -2.80
N GLY A 119 -0.99 -0.63 -2.52
CA GLY A 119 -0.75 -0.16 -1.15
C GLY A 119 -1.57 1.09 -0.83
N SER A 120 -2.37 1.03 0.25
CA SER A 120 -3.14 2.18 0.71
C SER A 120 -2.47 2.82 1.93
N SER A 121 -2.31 4.15 1.92
CA SER A 121 -1.74 4.94 3.02
C SER A 121 -0.40 4.34 3.49
N ALA A 122 -0.36 3.64 4.62
CA ALA A 122 0.85 2.96 5.11
C ALA A 122 1.46 2.02 4.07
N GLY A 123 0.63 1.33 3.26
CA GLY A 123 1.09 0.48 2.17
C GLY A 123 1.76 1.25 1.03
N ALA A 124 1.34 2.49 0.74
CA ALA A 124 2.03 3.38 -0.19
C ALA A 124 3.35 3.89 0.41
N CYS A 125 3.35 4.32 1.67
CA CYS A 125 4.54 4.75 2.39
C CYS A 125 5.62 3.66 2.44
N LEU A 126 5.22 2.40 2.64
CA LEU A 126 6.14 1.26 2.70
C LEU A 126 7.07 1.20 1.49
N THR A 127 6.54 1.41 0.28
CA THR A 127 7.29 1.22 -0.97
C THR A 127 8.29 2.34 -1.27
N SER A 128 8.12 3.51 -0.68
CA SER A 128 8.91 4.71 -0.97
C SER A 128 10.35 4.63 -0.44
N THR A 129 11.20 5.51 -0.93
CA THR A 129 12.49 5.80 -0.28
C THR A 129 12.28 6.54 1.02
N ILE A 130 11.53 7.65 0.96
CA ILE A 130 11.11 8.41 2.14
C ILE A 130 9.64 8.79 2.04
N TYR A 131 9.01 9.03 3.18
CA TYR A 131 7.64 9.52 3.24
C TYR A 131 7.44 10.49 4.41
N TYR A 132 6.41 11.34 4.32
CA TYR A 132 5.99 12.15 5.47
C TYR A 132 5.14 11.28 6.42
N HIS A 133 5.61 11.12 7.65
CA HIS A 133 4.91 10.35 8.67
C HIS A 133 3.91 11.24 9.41
N CYS A 134 2.63 11.16 9.02
CA CYS A 134 1.57 12.05 9.48
C CYS A 134 1.44 12.11 11.02
N SER A 135 1.43 10.96 11.70
CA SER A 135 1.25 10.92 13.17
C SER A 135 2.44 11.47 13.94
N HIS A 136 3.66 11.33 13.43
CA HIS A 136 4.88 11.82 14.08
C HIS A 136 5.38 13.14 13.51
N GLN A 137 4.72 13.66 12.47
CA GLN A 137 5.06 14.92 11.80
C GLN A 137 6.55 15.02 11.43
N LYS A 138 7.09 13.95 10.86
CA LYS A 138 8.50 13.86 10.48
C LYS A 138 8.70 13.07 9.18
N ILE A 139 9.86 13.27 8.57
CA ILE A 139 10.29 12.42 7.45
C ILE A 139 10.74 11.06 7.99
N SER A 140 10.35 10.01 7.32
CA SER A 140 10.67 8.62 7.68
C SER A 140 11.02 7.81 6.45
N ASP A 141 11.79 6.74 6.63
CA ASP A 141 12.25 5.86 5.57
C ASP A 141 11.24 4.73 5.33
N GLY A 142 10.88 4.52 4.06
CA GLY A 142 10.25 3.29 3.59
C GLY A 142 11.28 2.15 3.45
N ILE A 143 11.00 1.22 2.55
CA ILE A 143 11.92 0.12 2.23
C ILE A 143 12.58 0.28 0.85
N ASN A 144 12.44 1.45 0.24
CA ASN A 144 13.13 1.85 -0.99
C ASN A 144 12.87 0.90 -2.19
N LEU A 145 11.63 0.48 -2.39
CA LEU A 145 11.23 -0.26 -3.60
C LEU A 145 11.06 0.67 -4.80
N LEU A 146 10.59 1.88 -4.54
CA LEU A 146 10.40 2.93 -5.54
C LEU A 146 11.28 4.13 -5.19
N PRO A 147 11.99 4.73 -6.18
CA PRO A 147 12.78 5.94 -5.95
C PRO A 147 11.88 7.18 -5.88
N VAL A 148 11.01 7.20 -4.89
CA VAL A 148 10.03 8.28 -4.68
C VAL A 148 10.00 8.75 -3.22
N ARG A 149 9.55 9.98 -3.03
CA ARG A 149 9.09 10.52 -1.74
C ARG A 149 7.57 10.63 -1.77
N VAL A 150 6.93 10.08 -0.73
CA VAL A 150 5.48 9.92 -0.70
C VAL A 150 4.84 10.76 0.38
N MET A 151 3.74 11.41 0.04
CA MET A 151 2.82 12.04 0.97
C MET A 151 1.41 11.51 0.72
N VAL A 152 0.80 10.91 1.73
CA VAL A 152 -0.57 10.40 1.71
C VAL A 152 -1.50 11.30 2.52
N HIS A 153 -2.82 11.14 2.36
CA HIS A 153 -3.84 11.95 3.03
C HIS A 153 -3.68 13.47 2.77
N TYR A 154 -3.05 13.86 1.67
CA TYR A 154 -2.80 15.27 1.38
C TYR A 154 -4.09 16.09 1.36
N GLY A 155 -4.05 17.26 2.01
CA GLY A 155 -5.21 18.13 2.20
C GLY A 155 -6.10 17.75 3.40
N ASN A 156 -5.72 16.74 4.19
CA ASN A 156 -6.45 16.37 5.40
C ASN A 156 -5.68 16.80 6.66
N PRO A 157 -6.14 17.88 7.37
CA PRO A 157 -5.48 18.39 8.57
C PRO A 157 -5.53 17.40 9.76
N ASP A 158 -6.52 16.52 9.82
CA ASP A 158 -6.62 15.51 10.89
C ASP A 158 -5.45 14.51 10.85
N PHE A 159 -4.82 14.37 9.67
CA PHE A 159 -3.60 13.61 9.47
C PHE A 159 -2.33 14.48 9.44
N ASN A 160 -2.41 15.77 9.75
CA ASN A 160 -1.30 16.72 9.60
C ASN A 160 -0.67 16.70 8.19
N SER A 161 -1.46 16.38 7.17
CA SER A 161 -1.02 16.27 5.78
C SER A 161 -1.43 17.50 5.00
N THR A 162 -0.70 18.60 5.24
CA THR A 162 -0.98 19.96 4.79
C THR A 162 0.09 20.52 3.86
N ASP A 163 -0.07 21.74 3.38
CA ASP A 163 0.93 22.44 2.56
C ASP A 163 2.25 22.65 3.32
N GLU A 164 2.18 22.86 4.63
CA GLU A 164 3.37 23.03 5.46
C GLU A 164 4.17 21.73 5.52
N SER A 165 3.50 20.61 5.76
CA SER A 165 4.13 19.29 5.79
C SER A 165 4.64 18.84 4.41
N LEU A 166 3.95 19.23 3.33
CA LEU A 166 4.43 19.03 1.97
C LEU A 166 5.70 19.86 1.70
N THR A 167 5.72 21.11 2.19
CA THR A 167 6.91 21.97 2.10
C THR A 167 8.10 21.35 2.85
N GLU A 168 7.86 20.74 4.00
CA GLU A 168 8.89 20.01 4.73
C GLU A 168 9.41 18.80 3.92
N LEU A 169 8.54 17.96 3.39
CA LEU A 169 8.94 16.81 2.57
C LEU A 169 9.76 17.23 1.34
N LYS A 170 9.43 18.37 0.73
CA LYS A 170 10.15 18.91 -0.45
C LYS A 170 11.61 19.27 -0.18
N LYS A 171 11.98 19.55 1.07
CA LYS A 171 13.39 19.85 1.45
C LYS A 171 14.31 18.63 1.46
N HIS A 172 13.73 17.41 1.42
CA HIS A 172 14.46 16.17 1.54
C HIS A 172 14.47 15.41 0.21
N ARG A 173 15.64 14.87 -0.19
CA ARG A 173 15.78 14.00 -1.35
C ARG A 173 15.11 14.56 -2.60
N ASP A 174 15.48 15.79 -2.98
CA ASP A 174 14.97 16.49 -4.17
C ASP A 174 15.35 15.80 -5.50
N ASP A 175 16.30 14.87 -5.44
CA ASP A 175 16.66 13.93 -6.51
C ASP A 175 15.57 12.87 -6.80
N LEU A 176 14.60 12.70 -5.89
CA LEU A 176 13.53 11.71 -6.05
C LEU A 176 12.22 12.33 -6.53
N GLU A 177 11.46 11.56 -7.29
CA GLU A 177 10.11 11.96 -7.68
C GLU A 177 9.23 12.17 -6.43
N LEU A 178 8.43 13.25 -6.45
CA LEU A 178 7.47 13.55 -5.39
C LEU A 178 6.09 13.03 -5.78
N VAL A 179 5.54 12.13 -4.99
CA VAL A 179 4.20 11.56 -5.14
C VAL A 179 3.32 12.08 -4.00
N VAL A 180 2.35 12.93 -4.33
CA VAL A 180 1.40 13.53 -3.39
C VAL A 180 0.02 12.98 -3.68
N LEU A 181 -0.59 12.32 -2.70
CA LEU A 181 -1.84 11.59 -2.85
C LEU A 181 -2.88 12.10 -1.84
N PRO A 182 -3.89 12.86 -2.29
CA PRO A 182 -5.11 13.06 -1.54
C PRO A 182 -5.81 11.73 -1.19
N GLU A 183 -6.76 11.80 -0.27
CA GLU A 183 -7.58 10.64 0.06
C GLU A 183 -8.39 10.18 -1.16
N CYS A 184 -8.56 8.86 -1.30
CA CYS A 184 -9.23 8.18 -2.41
C CYS A 184 -8.56 8.37 -3.79
N GLU A 185 -7.46 9.10 -3.88
CA GLU A 185 -6.66 9.20 -5.11
C GLU A 185 -5.54 8.18 -5.15
N TRP A 186 -5.11 7.82 -6.36
CA TRP A 186 -4.09 6.81 -6.56
C TRP A 186 -3.26 7.05 -7.82
N VAL A 187 -2.11 6.42 -7.88
CA VAL A 187 -1.19 6.49 -9.03
C VAL A 187 -0.57 5.12 -9.30
N VAL A 188 -0.28 4.83 -10.55
CA VAL A 188 0.46 3.63 -10.97
C VAL A 188 1.92 3.95 -11.23
N LYS A 189 2.80 3.07 -10.75
CA LYS A 189 4.23 3.03 -11.07
C LYS A 189 4.61 1.64 -11.54
N GLU A 190 5.40 1.54 -12.58
CA GLU A 190 5.92 0.26 -13.08
C GLU A 190 7.44 0.32 -13.16
N ILE A 191 8.09 -0.60 -12.45
CA ILE A 191 9.56 -0.70 -12.46
C ILE A 191 10.02 -2.15 -12.58
N GLU A 192 11.26 -2.35 -12.97
CA GLU A 192 11.97 -3.62 -12.84
C GLU A 192 12.69 -3.63 -11.49
N LEU A 193 12.28 -4.56 -10.60
CA LEU A 193 12.94 -4.82 -9.32
C LEU A 193 14.14 -5.76 -9.50
#